data_5e5881d0481cb23c698116a534d8a4ab
#
_entry.id   5e5881d0481cb23c698116a534d8a4ab
#
_cell.length_a   1.000
_cell.length_b   1.000
_cell.length_c   1.000
_cell.angle_alpha   90.00
_cell.angle_beta   90.00
_cell.angle_gamma   90.00
#
_symmetry.space_group_name_H-M   'P 1'
#
loop_
_entity.id
_entity.type
_entity.pdbx_description
1 polymer ?
#
loop_
_entity_poly.entity_id
_entity_poly.type
_entity_poly.pdbx_seq_one_letter_code
_entity_poly.pdbx_strand_id
1 'polypeptide(L)'
;MMGYSMDRLAEETGGIITKQSISRYEKGIMRPKRDALEALAKALNISGEYFEGTNLKIDIPMLRTTSDGKLSEDELQAIEAKLSFWTEQYLAKEKEAGFPTQFKNPIKGRKVSTQEDAIRAANLLREKWHCGDGPIASILRLLERKGIMILSASLPNNVFGMSTWADKKHPLIILDFNPEKSSVEKLRFTALHELAHLLLQFPEESQFKLEKRCDFFACFFLLPKQAFIEELGSNQRERITLEEMIDIKELYGQSLAASIIAARDYDIITTEYKRAWYSKYIEPNPREIGNGHYAFPETIGKEKRVDSLIINL
;
A
#
# COMPACT_ATOMS: atom_id res chain seq x y z
N MET A 1 9.49 15.48 1.93
CA MET A 1 10.42 16.48 2.52
C MET A 1 10.45 17.71 1.60
N MET A 2 10.65 18.93 2.16
CA MET A 2 10.66 20.18 1.37
C MET A 2 11.89 20.29 0.47
N GLY A 3 12.88 19.40 0.59
CA GLY A 3 14.12 19.42 -0.22
C GLY A 3 14.98 20.67 -0.02
N TYR A 4 14.84 21.34 1.11
CA TYR A 4 15.65 22.54 1.41
C TYR A 4 17.11 22.19 1.67
N SER A 5 18.03 22.96 1.08
CA SER A 5 19.41 22.98 1.57
C SER A 5 19.48 23.59 2.97
N MET A 6 20.54 23.32 3.72
CA MET A 6 20.74 23.94 5.05
C MET A 6 20.77 25.48 4.99
N ASP A 7 21.27 26.05 3.90
CA ASP A 7 21.27 27.50 3.70
C ASP A 7 19.85 28.04 3.56
N ARG A 8 19.05 27.41 2.69
CA ARG A 8 17.64 27.76 2.49
C ARG A 8 16.83 27.58 3.75
N LEU A 9 17.05 26.47 4.48
CA LEU A 9 16.35 26.25 5.74
C LEU A 9 16.68 27.32 6.78
N ALA A 10 17.96 27.76 6.86
CA ALA A 10 18.35 28.85 7.74
C ALA A 10 17.63 30.15 7.38
N GLU A 11 17.51 30.47 6.09
CA GLU A 11 16.78 31.66 5.60
C GLU A 11 15.29 31.57 5.94
N GLU A 12 14.66 30.43 5.71
CA GLU A 12 13.23 30.19 5.99
C GLU A 12 12.89 30.26 7.50
N THR A 13 13.87 30.07 8.38
CA THR A 13 13.71 30.33 9.83
C THR A 13 13.72 31.80 10.19
N GLY A 14 13.86 32.73 9.20
CA GLY A 14 13.98 34.16 9.44
C GLY A 14 15.32 34.57 10.09
N GLY A 15 16.35 33.75 9.92
CA GLY A 15 17.68 33.99 10.50
C GLY A 15 17.78 33.64 12.00
N ILE A 16 16.75 33.05 12.58
CA ILE A 16 16.75 32.59 13.99
C ILE A 16 17.77 31.49 14.18
N ILE A 17 17.99 30.64 13.15
CA ILE A 17 18.91 29.51 13.20
C ILE A 17 19.92 29.63 12.07
N THR A 18 21.20 29.46 12.41
CA THR A 18 22.28 29.48 11.42
C THR A 18 22.46 28.12 10.76
N LYS A 19 22.99 28.08 9.53
CA LYS A 19 23.41 26.85 8.85
C LYS A 19 24.27 25.93 9.73
N GLN A 20 25.22 26.56 10.47
CA GLN A 20 26.10 25.79 11.37
C GLN A 20 25.32 25.13 12.51
N SER A 21 24.29 25.81 13.05
CA SER A 21 23.43 25.23 14.08
C SER A 21 22.60 24.09 13.51
N ILE A 22 22.03 24.22 12.32
CA ILE A 22 21.30 23.16 11.64
C ILE A 22 22.19 21.93 11.46
N SER A 23 23.41 22.11 10.93
CA SER A 23 24.38 21.03 10.76
C SER A 23 24.74 20.33 12.08
N ARG A 24 24.81 21.06 13.19
CA ARG A 24 25.07 20.48 14.52
C ARG A 24 23.87 19.72 15.05
N TYR A 25 22.65 20.17 14.76
CA TYR A 25 21.41 19.47 15.11
C TYR A 25 21.30 18.14 14.36
N GLU A 26 21.51 18.16 13.04
CA GLU A 26 21.46 16.94 12.20
C GLU A 26 22.53 15.90 12.58
N LYS A 27 23.70 16.35 13.02
CA LYS A 27 24.78 15.48 13.52
C LYS A 27 24.60 15.04 14.99
N GLY A 28 23.52 15.44 15.63
CA GLY A 28 23.29 15.12 17.05
C GLY A 28 24.28 15.76 18.04
N ILE A 29 25.14 16.69 17.57
CA ILE A 29 26.17 17.37 18.40
C ILE A 29 25.52 18.34 19.38
N MET A 30 24.38 18.90 19.02
CA MET A 30 23.64 19.86 19.82
C MET A 30 22.15 19.64 19.70
N ARG A 31 21.43 19.72 20.81
CA ARG A 31 19.96 19.70 20.77
C ARG A 31 19.41 21.11 20.58
N PRO A 32 18.46 21.32 19.64
CA PRO A 32 17.82 22.61 19.48
C PRO A 32 17.00 22.98 20.73
N LYS A 33 17.01 24.26 21.08
CA LYS A 33 16.12 24.82 22.11
C LYS A 33 14.72 25.01 21.55
N ARG A 34 13.72 25.24 22.43
CA ARG A 34 12.33 25.36 22.06
C ARG A 34 12.07 26.40 20.96
N ASP A 35 12.66 27.59 21.07
CA ASP A 35 12.50 28.65 20.07
C ASP A 35 13.04 28.22 18.68
N ALA A 36 14.16 27.47 18.68
CA ALA A 36 14.73 26.90 17.47
C ALA A 36 13.83 25.81 16.88
N LEU A 37 13.23 24.96 17.72
CA LEU A 37 12.27 23.95 17.27
C LEU A 37 11.03 24.58 16.67
N GLU A 38 10.48 25.63 17.28
CA GLU A 38 9.32 26.36 16.78
C GLU A 38 9.63 27.04 15.42
N ALA A 39 10.84 27.66 15.30
CA ALA A 39 11.28 28.26 14.04
C ALA A 39 11.45 27.22 12.92
N LEU A 40 12.03 26.04 13.23
CA LEU A 40 12.17 24.93 12.29
C LEU A 40 10.80 24.38 11.89
N ALA A 41 9.89 24.18 12.85
CA ALA A 41 8.54 23.70 12.59
C ALA A 41 7.81 24.61 11.60
N LYS A 42 7.89 25.93 11.82
CA LYS A 42 7.29 26.94 10.95
C LYS A 42 7.91 26.93 9.56
N ALA A 43 9.24 26.91 9.47
CA ALA A 43 9.97 26.87 8.19
C ALA A 43 9.69 25.61 7.37
N LEU A 44 9.50 24.48 8.04
CA LEU A 44 9.20 23.20 7.41
C LEU A 44 7.69 22.92 7.25
N ASN A 45 6.84 23.85 7.71
CA ASN A 45 5.39 23.71 7.71
C ASN A 45 4.90 22.40 8.37
N ILE A 46 5.46 22.12 9.56
CA ILE A 46 5.11 20.95 10.40
C ILE A 46 4.75 21.40 11.80
N SER A 47 4.07 20.53 12.56
CA SER A 47 3.82 20.78 13.99
C SER A 47 5.13 20.78 14.80
N GLY A 48 5.22 21.63 15.83
CA GLY A 48 6.35 21.61 16.78
C GLY A 48 6.51 20.27 17.51
N GLU A 49 5.40 19.55 17.70
CA GLU A 49 5.36 18.20 18.28
C GLU A 49 6.18 17.15 17.48
N TYR A 50 6.40 17.43 16.18
CA TYR A 50 7.25 16.58 15.35
C TYR A 50 8.66 16.39 15.94
N PHE A 51 9.20 17.43 16.59
CA PHE A 51 10.54 17.40 17.18
C PHE A 51 10.58 16.84 18.62
N GLU A 52 9.43 16.63 19.26
CA GLU A 52 9.36 16.04 20.61
C GLU A 52 9.65 14.54 20.61
N GLY A 53 9.75 13.95 19.42
CA GLY A 53 9.95 12.52 19.24
C GLY A 53 8.65 11.75 19.38
N THR A 54 8.64 10.53 18.89
CA THR A 54 7.52 9.62 19.06
C THR A 54 7.96 8.42 19.91
N ASN A 55 7.04 7.88 20.70
CA ASN A 55 7.26 6.61 21.42
C ASN A 55 6.91 5.41 20.55
N LEU A 56 6.31 5.65 19.38
CA LEU A 56 5.79 4.63 18.49
C LEU A 56 6.93 4.05 17.65
N LYS A 57 7.11 2.74 17.71
CA LYS A 57 8.15 2.05 16.94
C LYS A 57 7.57 1.49 15.66
N ILE A 58 8.14 1.91 14.54
CA ILE A 58 7.88 1.36 13.22
C ILE A 58 9.19 0.79 12.68
N ASP A 59 9.16 -0.47 12.27
CA ASP A 59 10.27 -1.15 11.62
C ASP A 59 9.84 -1.52 10.19
N ILE A 60 10.65 -1.19 9.19
CA ILE A 60 10.36 -1.42 7.78
C ILE A 60 11.42 -2.34 7.17
N PRO A 61 11.36 -3.65 7.43
CA PRO A 61 12.37 -4.60 6.97
C PRO A 61 12.54 -4.63 5.45
N MET A 62 11.46 -4.40 4.69
CA MET A 62 11.49 -4.48 3.22
C MET A 62 12.35 -3.42 2.56
N LEU A 63 12.43 -2.21 3.09
CA LEU A 63 13.29 -1.17 2.53
C LEU A 63 14.78 -1.50 2.67
N ARG A 64 15.13 -2.42 3.59
CA ARG A 64 16.51 -2.87 3.81
C ARG A 64 16.94 -3.96 2.83
N THR A 65 16.01 -4.61 2.12
CA THR A 65 16.28 -5.80 1.30
C THR A 65 16.18 -5.58 -0.21
N THR A 66 15.65 -4.46 -0.67
CA THR A 66 15.53 -4.18 -2.12
C THR A 66 16.91 -3.92 -2.73
N SER A 67 17.31 -4.80 -3.64
CA SER A 67 18.66 -4.88 -4.20
C SER A 67 19.09 -3.76 -5.16
N ASP A 68 18.17 -2.96 -5.68
CA ASP A 68 18.42 -1.99 -6.76
C ASP A 68 18.42 -0.50 -6.33
N GLY A 69 18.64 -0.23 -5.08
CA GLY A 69 18.70 1.15 -4.57
C GLY A 69 18.61 1.11 -3.06
N LYS A 70 19.64 0.57 -2.40
CA LYS A 70 19.70 0.59 -0.95
C LYS A 70 19.61 2.03 -0.47
N LEU A 71 18.51 2.33 0.21
CA LEU A 71 18.42 3.55 1.00
C LEU A 71 19.57 3.54 2.01
N SER A 72 20.19 4.68 2.21
CA SER A 72 21.16 4.84 3.29
C SER A 72 20.46 4.67 4.65
N GLU A 73 21.22 4.33 5.66
CA GLU A 73 20.70 4.22 7.04
C GLU A 73 19.98 5.51 7.47
N ASP A 74 20.52 6.69 7.09
CA ASP A 74 19.92 7.99 7.39
C ASP A 74 18.57 8.20 6.68
N GLU A 75 18.44 7.76 5.42
CA GLU A 75 17.17 7.81 4.67
C GLU A 75 16.11 6.89 5.29
N LEU A 76 16.51 5.69 5.70
CA LEU A 76 15.62 4.76 6.39
C LEU A 76 15.13 5.35 7.71
N GLN A 77 16.03 5.87 8.54
CA GLN A 77 15.66 6.50 9.81
C GLN A 77 14.74 7.70 9.62
N ALA A 78 14.99 8.52 8.58
CA ALA A 78 14.12 9.65 8.26
C ALA A 78 12.70 9.19 7.84
N ILE A 79 12.58 8.11 7.08
CA ILE A 79 11.28 7.54 6.70
C ILE A 79 10.58 6.96 7.94
N GLU A 80 11.27 6.17 8.75
CA GLU A 80 10.73 5.59 9.97
C GLU A 80 10.22 6.66 10.95
N ALA A 81 11.00 7.72 11.17
CA ALA A 81 10.62 8.84 12.02
C ALA A 81 9.37 9.56 11.50
N LYS A 82 9.30 9.80 10.18
CA LYS A 82 8.14 10.45 9.55
C LYS A 82 6.88 9.60 9.65
N LEU A 83 7.00 8.30 9.42
CA LEU A 83 5.88 7.36 9.54
C LEU A 83 5.41 7.22 10.99
N SER A 84 6.35 7.16 11.94
CA SER A 84 6.04 7.09 13.37
C SER A 84 5.26 8.32 13.81
N PHE A 85 5.73 9.52 13.49
CA PHE A 85 5.04 10.76 13.80
C PHE A 85 3.63 10.81 13.18
N TRP A 86 3.53 10.51 11.90
CA TRP A 86 2.24 10.53 11.21
C TRP A 86 1.25 9.53 11.82
N THR A 87 1.72 8.32 12.16
CA THR A 87 0.90 7.28 12.77
C THR A 87 0.42 7.69 14.17
N GLU A 88 1.28 8.33 14.97
CA GLU A 88 0.86 8.88 16.27
C GLU A 88 -0.23 9.93 16.13
N GLN A 89 -0.06 10.89 15.21
CA GLN A 89 -1.06 11.92 14.96
C GLN A 89 -2.39 11.32 14.52
N TYR A 90 -2.35 10.33 13.65
CA TYR A 90 -3.55 9.63 13.20
C TYR A 90 -4.27 8.93 14.37
N LEU A 91 -3.54 8.18 15.19
CA LEU A 91 -4.11 7.49 16.35
C LEU A 91 -4.65 8.45 17.42
N ALA A 92 -3.98 9.59 17.62
CA ALA A 92 -4.45 10.65 18.51
C ALA A 92 -5.79 11.22 18.03
N LYS A 93 -5.90 11.57 16.76
CA LYS A 93 -7.15 12.05 16.13
C LYS A 93 -8.29 11.02 16.22
N GLU A 94 -8.01 9.73 15.98
CA GLU A 94 -9.02 8.68 16.14
C GLU A 94 -9.53 8.60 17.59
N LYS A 95 -8.63 8.71 18.56
CA LYS A 95 -8.98 8.69 19.97
C LYS A 95 -9.82 9.91 20.36
N GLU A 96 -9.43 11.09 19.91
CA GLU A 96 -10.15 12.36 20.16
C GLU A 96 -11.55 12.34 19.55
N ALA A 97 -11.68 11.82 18.31
CA ALA A 97 -12.97 11.66 17.63
C ALA A 97 -13.87 10.57 18.25
N GLY A 98 -13.38 9.81 19.24
CA GLY A 98 -14.14 8.75 19.90
C GLY A 98 -14.35 7.49 19.07
N PHE A 99 -13.60 7.30 18.00
CA PHE A 99 -13.69 6.15 17.08
C PHE A 99 -12.37 5.36 16.96
N PRO A 100 -11.75 4.91 18.06
CA PRO A 100 -10.52 4.14 17.97
C PRO A 100 -10.79 2.83 17.23
N THR A 101 -10.05 2.58 16.16
CA THR A 101 -10.18 1.36 15.40
C THR A 101 -9.21 0.32 15.90
N GLN A 102 -9.74 -0.85 16.25
CA GLN A 102 -8.93 -2.00 16.61
C GLN A 102 -8.92 -2.98 15.44
N PHE A 103 -7.71 -3.29 14.97
CA PHE A 103 -7.53 -4.34 13.99
C PHE A 103 -7.55 -5.73 14.65
N LYS A 104 -8.30 -6.65 14.03
CA LYS A 104 -8.28 -8.08 14.37
C LYS A 104 -8.04 -8.86 13.09
N ASN A 105 -6.92 -9.60 13.03
CA ASN A 105 -6.66 -10.49 11.90
C ASN A 105 -7.67 -11.66 11.93
N PRO A 106 -8.62 -11.74 10.96
CA PRO A 106 -9.68 -12.77 10.96
C PRO A 106 -9.17 -14.13 10.51
N ILE A 107 -7.98 -14.20 9.93
CA ILE A 107 -7.32 -15.41 9.44
C ILE A 107 -5.97 -15.64 10.13
N LYS A 108 -5.84 -15.19 11.39
CA LYS A 108 -4.60 -15.30 12.18
C LYS A 108 -4.07 -16.74 12.20
N GLY A 109 -2.77 -16.88 11.96
CA GLY A 109 -2.11 -18.19 11.95
C GLY A 109 -2.26 -18.95 10.62
N ARG A 110 -2.87 -18.36 9.60
CA ARG A 110 -3.01 -19.00 8.29
C ARG A 110 -1.65 -19.14 7.63
N LYS A 111 -1.17 -20.37 7.51
CA LYS A 111 0.06 -20.72 6.79
C LYS A 111 -0.23 -20.83 5.29
N VAL A 112 0.67 -20.24 4.49
CA VAL A 112 0.59 -20.24 3.04
C VAL A 112 1.91 -20.79 2.48
N SER A 113 1.87 -22.04 2.05
CA SER A 113 3.02 -22.79 1.55
C SER A 113 2.94 -23.04 0.05
N THR A 114 1.75 -22.96 -0.53
CA THR A 114 1.49 -23.17 -1.95
C THR A 114 0.64 -22.03 -2.54
N GLN A 115 0.49 -22.04 -3.86
CA GLN A 115 -0.42 -21.14 -4.56
C GLN A 115 -1.87 -21.37 -4.14
N GLU A 116 -2.28 -22.63 -4.01
CA GLU A 116 -3.63 -23.01 -3.59
C GLU A 116 -3.93 -22.55 -2.15
N ASP A 117 -2.90 -22.50 -1.28
CA ASP A 117 -3.06 -21.94 0.06
C ASP A 117 -3.35 -20.44 0.01
N ALA A 118 -2.70 -19.70 -0.90
CA ALA A 118 -2.92 -18.27 -1.09
C ALA A 118 -4.35 -18.00 -1.59
N ILE A 119 -4.83 -18.80 -2.57
CA ILE A 119 -6.19 -18.72 -3.08
C ILE A 119 -7.21 -19.02 -1.95
N ARG A 120 -6.98 -20.08 -1.18
CA ARG A 120 -7.86 -20.42 -0.04
C ARG A 120 -7.86 -19.33 1.03
N ALA A 121 -6.72 -18.69 1.27
CA ALA A 121 -6.62 -17.57 2.22
C ALA A 121 -7.39 -16.34 1.75
N ALA A 122 -7.30 -16.01 0.46
CA ALA A 122 -8.05 -14.91 -0.14
C ALA A 122 -9.57 -15.13 -0.04
N ASN A 123 -10.06 -16.31 -0.41
CA ASN A 123 -11.48 -16.66 -0.33
C ASN A 123 -11.98 -16.65 1.13
N LEU A 124 -11.20 -17.23 2.06
CA LEU A 124 -11.54 -17.21 3.47
C LEU A 124 -11.60 -15.78 4.03
N LEU A 125 -10.70 -14.90 3.60
CA LEU A 125 -10.73 -13.51 4.02
C LEU A 125 -11.96 -12.78 3.49
N ARG A 126 -12.34 -13.01 2.23
CA ARG A 126 -13.58 -12.46 1.65
C ARG A 126 -14.80 -12.91 2.44
N GLU A 127 -14.88 -14.19 2.79
CA GLU A 127 -15.94 -14.75 3.65
C GLU A 127 -15.99 -14.05 5.02
N LYS A 128 -14.86 -14.01 5.74
CA LYS A 128 -14.77 -13.39 7.08
C LYS A 128 -15.06 -11.89 7.07
N TRP A 129 -14.78 -11.21 5.98
CA TRP A 129 -15.07 -9.81 5.81
C TRP A 129 -16.43 -9.51 5.21
N HIS A 130 -17.17 -10.56 4.84
CA HIS A 130 -18.50 -10.49 4.20
C HIS A 130 -18.47 -9.66 2.89
N CYS A 131 -17.46 -9.91 2.06
CA CYS A 131 -17.29 -9.21 0.79
C CYS A 131 -18.19 -9.74 -0.32
N GLY A 132 -18.70 -10.97 -0.21
CA GLY A 132 -19.35 -11.68 -1.30
C GLY A 132 -18.37 -12.06 -2.42
N ASP A 133 -18.89 -12.51 -3.56
CA ASP A 133 -18.08 -12.90 -4.72
C ASP A 133 -17.95 -11.78 -5.77
N GLY A 134 -18.81 -10.79 -5.74
CA GLY A 134 -18.81 -9.65 -6.68
C GLY A 134 -17.66 -8.67 -6.50
N PRO A 135 -17.58 -7.66 -7.36
CA PRO A 135 -16.55 -6.64 -7.34
C PRO A 135 -16.60 -5.78 -6.06
N ILE A 136 -15.43 -5.35 -5.60
CA ILE A 136 -15.30 -4.48 -4.43
C ILE A 136 -15.01 -3.07 -4.93
N ALA A 137 -15.94 -2.15 -4.72
CA ALA A 137 -15.87 -0.79 -5.25
C ALA A 137 -14.62 0.00 -4.80
N SER A 138 -14.15 -0.18 -3.57
CA SER A 138 -12.88 0.42 -3.13
C SER A 138 -12.17 -0.50 -2.14
N ILE A 139 -10.98 -0.94 -2.51
CA ILE A 139 -10.12 -1.75 -1.67
C ILE A 139 -9.59 -0.92 -0.51
N LEU A 140 -9.11 0.29 -0.76
CA LEU A 140 -8.54 1.12 0.30
C LEU A 140 -9.56 1.43 1.39
N ARG A 141 -10.78 1.80 1.02
CA ARG A 141 -11.86 2.02 1.99
C ARG A 141 -12.28 0.74 2.73
N LEU A 142 -12.22 -0.41 2.08
CA LEU A 142 -12.43 -1.69 2.75
C LEU A 142 -11.36 -1.89 3.83
N LEU A 143 -10.09 -1.73 3.49
CA LEU A 143 -8.96 -1.90 4.42
C LEU A 143 -9.06 -0.94 5.61
N GLU A 144 -9.33 0.34 5.37
CA GLU A 144 -9.53 1.33 6.44
C GLU A 144 -10.67 0.95 7.38
N ARG A 145 -11.81 0.50 6.83
CA ARG A 145 -12.95 0.04 7.66
C ARG A 145 -12.61 -1.20 8.49
N LYS A 146 -11.66 -2.01 8.03
CA LYS A 146 -11.16 -3.18 8.79
C LYS A 146 -10.05 -2.83 9.77
N GLY A 147 -9.67 -1.57 9.88
CA GLY A 147 -8.72 -1.10 10.87
C GLY A 147 -7.26 -1.07 10.41
N ILE A 148 -7.03 -1.11 9.11
CA ILE A 148 -5.71 -0.97 8.53
C ILE A 148 -5.50 0.49 8.15
N MET A 149 -4.41 1.08 8.62
CA MET A 149 -4.06 2.45 8.26
C MET A 149 -3.44 2.48 6.87
N ILE A 150 -3.91 3.39 6.03
CA ILE A 150 -3.38 3.59 4.68
C ILE A 150 -2.71 4.95 4.61
N LEU A 151 -1.44 4.98 4.22
CA LEU A 151 -0.66 6.19 4.01
C LEU A 151 -0.32 6.39 2.55
N SER A 152 -0.30 7.65 2.14
CA SER A 152 0.28 8.05 0.86
C SER A 152 1.69 8.57 1.07
N ALA A 153 2.67 8.03 0.33
CA ALA A 153 4.03 8.52 0.34
C ALA A 153 4.65 8.39 -1.05
N SER A 154 5.56 9.28 -1.39
CA SER A 154 6.44 9.08 -2.54
C SER A 154 7.47 8.03 -2.18
N LEU A 155 7.45 6.91 -2.88
CA LEU A 155 8.36 5.80 -2.67
C LEU A 155 9.50 5.79 -3.69
N PRO A 156 10.64 5.16 -3.40
CA PRO A 156 11.73 4.97 -4.37
C PRO A 156 11.25 4.32 -5.66
N ASN A 157 12.03 4.45 -6.72
CA ASN A 157 11.75 3.81 -8.00
C ASN A 157 11.58 2.29 -7.81
N ASN A 158 10.58 1.71 -8.49
CA ASN A 158 10.21 0.29 -8.44
C ASN A 158 9.58 -0.19 -7.11
N VAL A 159 9.37 0.68 -6.12
CA VAL A 159 8.57 0.39 -4.93
C VAL A 159 7.21 1.06 -5.07
N PHE A 160 6.14 0.28 -5.08
CA PHE A 160 4.76 0.77 -5.26
C PHE A 160 3.99 0.80 -3.95
N GLY A 161 4.40 -0.02 -2.99
CA GLY A 161 3.84 -0.10 -1.66
C GLY A 161 4.78 -0.77 -0.69
N MET A 162 4.45 -0.68 0.58
CA MET A 162 5.08 -1.41 1.67
C MET A 162 4.11 -1.54 2.83
N SER A 163 4.33 -2.54 3.66
CA SER A 163 3.52 -2.76 4.85
C SER A 163 4.36 -3.00 6.10
N THR A 164 3.82 -2.61 7.24
CA THR A 164 4.46 -2.80 8.53
C THR A 164 3.45 -2.75 9.67
N TRP A 165 3.94 -2.94 10.90
CA TRP A 165 3.17 -2.83 12.13
C TRP A 165 3.73 -1.72 13.01
N ALA A 166 2.89 -0.78 13.41
CA ALA A 166 3.21 0.15 14.47
C ALA A 166 2.91 -0.50 15.82
N ASP A 167 3.92 -0.54 16.71
CA ASP A 167 3.87 -1.20 18.02
C ASP A 167 3.34 -2.65 18.00
N LYS A 168 3.51 -3.36 16.90
CA LYS A 168 2.98 -4.72 16.67
C LYS A 168 1.46 -4.85 16.86
N LYS A 169 0.74 -3.72 16.82
CA LYS A 169 -0.73 -3.65 17.04
C LYS A 169 -1.48 -3.03 15.90
N HIS A 170 -0.89 -2.02 15.27
CA HIS A 170 -1.54 -1.20 14.26
C HIS A 170 -0.95 -1.52 12.87
N PRO A 171 -1.68 -2.25 12.02
CA PRO A 171 -1.21 -2.56 10.68
C PRO A 171 -1.25 -1.30 9.80
N LEU A 172 -0.18 -1.10 9.06
CA LEU A 172 0.06 0.06 8.22
C LEU A 172 0.44 -0.39 6.82
N ILE A 173 -0.22 0.16 5.81
CA ILE A 173 0.14 0.02 4.40
C ILE A 173 0.45 1.41 3.85
N ILE A 174 1.61 1.56 3.25
CA ILE A 174 2.08 2.77 2.59
C ILE A 174 2.03 2.54 1.09
N LEU A 175 1.43 3.45 0.32
CA LEU A 175 1.26 3.32 -1.12
C LEU A 175 1.75 4.56 -1.85
N ASP A 176 2.32 4.38 -3.02
CA ASP A 176 2.66 5.49 -3.92
C ASP A 176 1.47 5.77 -4.87
N PHE A 177 0.81 6.91 -4.66
CA PHE A 177 -0.34 7.35 -5.44
C PHE A 177 0.04 8.12 -6.71
N ASN A 178 1.31 8.13 -7.08
CA ASN A 178 1.73 8.82 -8.31
C ASN A 178 1.13 8.12 -9.54
N PRO A 179 0.22 8.80 -10.30
CA PRO A 179 -0.45 8.19 -11.45
C PRO A 179 0.52 7.89 -12.63
N GLU A 180 1.70 8.50 -12.63
CA GLU A 180 2.74 8.18 -13.62
C GLU A 180 3.39 6.83 -13.35
N LYS A 181 3.40 6.38 -12.08
CA LYS A 181 3.95 5.09 -11.66
C LYS A 181 2.90 3.99 -11.63
N SER A 182 1.68 4.30 -11.21
CA SER A 182 0.67 3.29 -10.89
C SER A 182 -0.70 3.64 -11.46
N SER A 183 -1.31 2.71 -12.18
CA SER A 183 -2.75 2.75 -12.47
C SER A 183 -3.56 2.45 -11.21
N VAL A 184 -4.86 2.71 -11.26
CA VAL A 184 -5.78 2.38 -10.17
C VAL A 184 -5.77 0.87 -9.88
N GLU A 185 -5.75 0.04 -10.92
CA GLU A 185 -5.68 -1.42 -10.81
C GLU A 185 -4.39 -1.86 -10.09
N LYS A 186 -3.26 -1.23 -10.43
CA LYS A 186 -1.98 -1.49 -9.77
C LYS A 186 -2.03 -1.11 -8.30
N LEU A 187 -2.63 0.04 -7.98
CA LEU A 187 -2.78 0.51 -6.60
C LEU A 187 -3.60 -0.47 -5.75
N ARG A 188 -4.73 -0.96 -6.30
CA ARG A 188 -5.61 -1.96 -5.68
C ARG A 188 -4.88 -3.26 -5.42
N PHE A 189 -4.18 -3.75 -6.46
CA PHE A 189 -3.38 -4.97 -6.37
C PHE A 189 -2.28 -4.83 -5.32
N THR A 190 -1.51 -3.74 -5.35
CA THR A 190 -0.44 -3.47 -4.37
C THR A 190 -0.97 -3.43 -2.94
N ALA A 191 -2.09 -2.75 -2.69
CA ALA A 191 -2.69 -2.71 -1.35
C ALA A 191 -3.04 -4.11 -0.81
N LEU A 192 -3.52 -5.01 -1.65
CA LEU A 192 -3.84 -6.39 -1.27
C LEU A 192 -2.61 -7.28 -1.17
N HIS A 193 -1.59 -7.04 -1.97
CA HIS A 193 -0.28 -7.67 -1.84
C HIS A 193 0.34 -7.37 -0.48
N GLU A 194 0.35 -6.10 -0.09
CA GLU A 194 0.82 -5.65 1.22
C GLU A 194 -0.05 -6.18 2.37
N LEU A 195 -1.35 -6.32 2.13
CA LEU A 195 -2.24 -6.97 3.08
C LEU A 195 -1.85 -8.43 3.33
N ALA A 196 -1.42 -9.16 2.30
CA ALA A 196 -0.97 -10.54 2.45
C ALA A 196 0.23 -10.65 3.40
N HIS A 197 1.21 -9.73 3.28
CA HIS A 197 2.36 -9.65 4.20
C HIS A 197 1.92 -9.42 5.66
N LEU A 198 0.88 -8.63 5.89
CA LEU A 198 0.37 -8.37 7.24
C LEU A 198 -0.42 -9.53 7.85
N LEU A 199 -1.13 -10.30 7.04
CA LEU A 199 -2.10 -11.29 7.53
C LEU A 199 -1.59 -12.71 7.56
N LEU A 200 -0.72 -13.09 6.61
CA LEU A 200 -0.37 -14.47 6.34
C LEU A 200 0.96 -14.87 7.00
N GLN A 201 1.11 -16.15 7.23
CA GLN A 201 2.36 -16.75 7.68
C GLN A 201 2.98 -17.56 6.55
N PHE A 202 4.21 -17.23 6.20
CA PHE A 202 4.97 -17.93 5.17
C PHE A 202 6.03 -18.83 5.82
N PRO A 203 6.32 -20.01 5.26
CA PRO A 203 7.46 -20.82 5.68
C PRO A 203 8.78 -20.11 5.33
N GLU A 204 9.85 -20.53 5.98
CA GLU A 204 11.21 -20.08 5.60
C GLU A 204 11.55 -20.58 4.18
N GLU A 205 11.58 -19.66 3.25
CA GLU A 205 11.91 -19.93 1.86
C GLU A 205 12.42 -18.66 1.16
N SER A 206 12.70 -18.77 -0.15
CA SER A 206 13.17 -17.63 -0.92
C SER A 206 12.12 -16.50 -0.98
N GLN A 207 12.58 -15.25 -0.85
CA GLN A 207 11.74 -14.06 -0.99
C GLN A 207 10.89 -14.10 -2.26
N PHE A 208 11.45 -14.55 -3.37
CA PHE A 208 10.74 -14.69 -4.64
C PHE A 208 9.46 -15.55 -4.56
N LYS A 209 9.51 -16.66 -3.82
CA LYS A 209 8.32 -17.52 -3.64
C LYS A 209 7.29 -16.88 -2.74
N LEU A 210 7.74 -16.19 -1.70
CA LEU A 210 6.87 -15.44 -0.79
C LEU A 210 6.12 -14.36 -1.56
N GLU A 211 6.84 -13.51 -2.32
CA GLU A 211 6.24 -12.44 -3.13
C GLU A 211 5.19 -12.99 -4.10
N LYS A 212 5.49 -14.08 -4.80
CA LYS A 212 4.50 -14.72 -5.68
C LYS A 212 3.23 -15.14 -4.95
N ARG A 213 3.30 -15.59 -3.71
CA ARG A 213 2.09 -15.96 -2.94
C ARG A 213 1.29 -14.74 -2.53
N CYS A 214 1.95 -13.63 -2.23
CA CYS A 214 1.28 -12.37 -2.02
C CYS A 214 0.57 -11.90 -3.29
N ASP A 215 1.21 -12.05 -4.46
CA ASP A 215 0.59 -11.78 -5.76
C ASP A 215 -0.65 -12.63 -6.01
N PHE A 216 -0.57 -13.93 -5.75
CA PHE A 216 -1.74 -14.82 -5.87
C PHE A 216 -2.85 -14.43 -4.93
N PHE A 217 -2.54 -14.16 -3.66
CA PHE A 217 -3.53 -13.69 -2.70
C PHE A 217 -4.24 -12.42 -3.20
N ALA A 218 -3.49 -11.42 -3.67
CA ALA A 218 -4.03 -10.17 -4.17
C ALA A 218 -4.92 -10.39 -5.41
N CYS A 219 -4.42 -11.16 -6.37
CA CYS A 219 -5.12 -11.48 -7.62
C CYS A 219 -6.48 -12.15 -7.35
N PHE A 220 -6.48 -13.19 -6.52
CA PHE A 220 -7.68 -13.98 -6.26
C PHE A 220 -8.61 -13.36 -5.22
N PHE A 221 -8.12 -12.42 -4.43
CA PHE A 221 -8.99 -11.58 -3.62
C PHE A 221 -9.77 -10.57 -4.48
N LEU A 222 -9.17 -10.00 -5.53
CA LEU A 222 -9.84 -9.09 -6.46
C LEU A 222 -10.88 -9.81 -7.31
N LEU A 223 -10.53 -10.97 -7.86
CA LEU A 223 -11.35 -11.71 -8.82
C LEU A 223 -11.48 -13.18 -8.37
N PRO A 224 -12.49 -13.52 -7.54
CA PRO A 224 -12.77 -14.90 -7.14
C PRO A 224 -13.11 -15.80 -8.32
N LYS A 225 -12.75 -17.09 -8.22
CA LYS A 225 -12.95 -18.07 -9.31
C LYS A 225 -14.38 -18.14 -9.79
N GLN A 226 -15.33 -18.21 -8.85
CA GLN A 226 -16.75 -18.36 -9.19
C GLN A 226 -17.26 -17.14 -9.96
N ALA A 227 -16.94 -15.95 -9.48
CA ALA A 227 -17.30 -14.71 -10.16
C ALA A 227 -16.69 -14.63 -11.57
N PHE A 228 -15.43 -15.03 -11.72
CA PHE A 228 -14.77 -15.01 -13.03
C PHE A 228 -15.43 -15.98 -14.02
N ILE A 229 -15.82 -17.18 -13.56
CA ILE A 229 -16.55 -18.16 -14.38
C ILE A 229 -17.93 -17.62 -14.79
N GLU A 230 -18.62 -16.93 -13.89
CA GLU A 230 -19.93 -16.33 -14.16
C GLU A 230 -19.82 -15.21 -15.20
N GLU A 231 -18.82 -14.32 -15.09
CA GLU A 231 -18.58 -13.27 -16.08
C GLU A 231 -18.22 -13.83 -17.47
N LEU A 232 -17.44 -14.90 -17.53
CA LEU A 232 -17.07 -15.55 -18.80
C LEU A 232 -18.13 -16.51 -19.33
N GLY A 233 -19.16 -16.81 -18.53
CA GLY A 233 -20.25 -17.73 -18.88
C GLY A 233 -19.86 -19.21 -18.99
N SER A 234 -18.62 -19.58 -18.65
CA SER A 234 -18.14 -20.97 -18.69
C SER A 234 -16.91 -21.19 -17.83
N ASN A 235 -16.76 -22.39 -17.30
CA ASN A 235 -15.58 -22.83 -16.54
C ASN A 235 -14.42 -23.32 -17.42
N GLN A 236 -14.63 -23.45 -18.73
CA GLN A 236 -13.59 -23.75 -19.73
C GLN A 236 -13.87 -22.97 -21.00
N ARG A 237 -12.83 -22.31 -21.52
CA ARG A 237 -12.92 -21.46 -22.71
C ARG A 237 -11.75 -21.76 -23.66
N GLU A 238 -12.06 -21.97 -24.93
CA GLU A 238 -11.04 -22.02 -25.97
C GLU A 238 -10.48 -20.62 -26.28
N ARG A 239 -11.32 -19.60 -26.13
CA ARG A 239 -10.99 -18.20 -26.43
C ARG A 239 -11.60 -17.27 -25.40
N ILE A 240 -10.83 -16.21 -25.07
CA ILE A 240 -11.30 -15.04 -24.33
C ILE A 240 -10.86 -13.83 -25.15
N THR A 241 -11.80 -12.97 -25.52
CA THR A 241 -11.49 -11.76 -26.29
C THR A 241 -10.83 -10.69 -25.46
N LEU A 242 -10.26 -9.68 -26.11
CA LEU A 242 -9.70 -8.52 -25.40
C LEU A 242 -10.81 -7.73 -24.72
N GLU A 243 -11.94 -7.59 -25.39
CA GLU A 243 -13.13 -6.88 -24.91
C GLU A 243 -13.67 -7.53 -23.62
N GLU A 244 -13.85 -8.85 -23.57
CA GLU A 244 -14.27 -9.57 -22.35
C GLU A 244 -13.31 -9.29 -21.18
N MET A 245 -12.00 -9.23 -21.46
CA MET A 245 -11.01 -8.92 -20.42
C MET A 245 -11.02 -7.46 -19.99
N ILE A 246 -11.34 -6.54 -20.91
CA ILE A 246 -11.53 -5.11 -20.60
C ILE A 246 -12.75 -4.96 -19.69
N ASP A 247 -13.86 -5.59 -19.99
CA ASP A 247 -15.07 -5.56 -19.16
C ASP A 247 -14.78 -6.05 -17.72
N ILE A 248 -14.04 -7.15 -17.60
CA ILE A 248 -13.62 -7.67 -16.28
C ILE A 248 -12.69 -6.67 -15.56
N LYS A 249 -11.75 -6.06 -16.28
CA LYS A 249 -10.87 -5.03 -15.72
C LYS A 249 -11.67 -3.84 -15.20
N GLU A 250 -12.61 -3.34 -15.98
CA GLU A 250 -13.46 -2.20 -15.61
C GLU A 250 -14.40 -2.50 -14.45
N LEU A 251 -14.85 -3.74 -14.32
CA LEU A 251 -15.75 -4.17 -13.27
C LEU A 251 -15.03 -4.53 -11.96
N TYR A 252 -13.95 -5.32 -12.04
CA TYR A 252 -13.24 -5.83 -10.86
C TYR A 252 -12.02 -4.99 -10.45
N GLY A 253 -11.55 -4.11 -11.32
CA GLY A 253 -10.36 -3.29 -11.07
C GLY A 253 -9.09 -4.12 -10.95
N GLN A 254 -8.98 -5.15 -11.79
CA GLN A 254 -7.79 -5.99 -11.94
C GLN A 254 -7.20 -5.82 -13.33
N SER A 255 -5.88 -5.71 -13.46
CA SER A 255 -5.23 -5.54 -14.76
C SER A 255 -5.48 -6.71 -15.70
N LEU A 256 -5.44 -6.48 -17.02
CA LEU A 256 -5.57 -7.52 -18.03
C LEU A 256 -4.52 -8.61 -17.84
N ALA A 257 -3.27 -8.20 -17.53
CA ALA A 257 -2.17 -9.12 -17.28
C ALA A 257 -2.47 -10.07 -16.10
N ALA A 258 -3.00 -9.55 -14.99
CA ALA A 258 -3.38 -10.36 -13.84
C ALA A 258 -4.61 -11.25 -14.14
N SER A 259 -5.60 -10.74 -14.88
CA SER A 259 -6.82 -11.48 -15.22
C SER A 259 -6.53 -12.67 -16.14
N ILE A 260 -5.65 -12.52 -17.15
CA ILE A 260 -5.32 -13.66 -18.02
C ILE A 260 -4.47 -14.72 -17.31
N ILE A 261 -3.66 -14.31 -16.32
CA ILE A 261 -2.96 -15.25 -15.44
C ILE A 261 -3.96 -16.00 -14.57
N ALA A 262 -4.93 -15.31 -13.97
CA ALA A 262 -5.99 -15.92 -13.19
C ALA A 262 -6.83 -16.91 -13.99
N ALA A 263 -7.16 -16.59 -15.24
CA ALA A 263 -7.88 -17.50 -16.12
C ALA A 263 -7.15 -18.83 -16.32
N ARG A 264 -5.82 -18.81 -16.45
CA ARG A 264 -5.00 -20.02 -16.54
C ARG A 264 -4.93 -20.73 -15.18
N ASP A 265 -4.77 -20.01 -14.08
CA ASP A 265 -4.62 -20.59 -12.74
C ASP A 265 -5.94 -21.20 -12.21
N TYR A 266 -7.05 -20.75 -12.75
CA TYR A 266 -8.36 -21.34 -12.52
C TYR A 266 -8.72 -22.47 -13.49
N ASP A 267 -7.83 -22.86 -14.40
CA ASP A 267 -8.03 -23.86 -15.45
C ASP A 267 -9.16 -23.49 -16.45
N ILE A 268 -9.46 -22.19 -16.61
CA ILE A 268 -10.44 -21.70 -17.58
C ILE A 268 -9.85 -21.75 -18.99
N ILE A 269 -8.56 -21.49 -19.13
CA ILE A 269 -7.79 -21.55 -20.39
C ILE A 269 -6.51 -22.36 -20.22
N THR A 270 -5.93 -22.79 -21.35
CA THR A 270 -4.65 -23.51 -21.34
C THR A 270 -3.46 -22.56 -21.13
N THR A 271 -2.34 -23.12 -20.72
CA THR A 271 -1.08 -22.37 -20.58
C THR A 271 -0.59 -21.83 -21.93
N GLU A 272 -0.75 -22.57 -23.02
CA GLU A 272 -0.41 -22.17 -24.37
C GLU A 272 -1.21 -20.99 -24.83
N TYR A 273 -2.54 -21.03 -24.60
CA TYR A 273 -3.42 -19.91 -24.93
C TYR A 273 -3.07 -18.66 -24.12
N LYS A 274 -2.83 -18.80 -22.81
CA LYS A 274 -2.37 -17.68 -21.96
C LYS A 274 -1.09 -17.04 -22.51
N ARG A 275 -0.08 -17.83 -22.91
CA ARG A 275 1.18 -17.31 -23.48
C ARG A 275 0.93 -16.52 -24.75
N ALA A 276 0.16 -17.10 -25.70
CA ALA A 276 -0.18 -16.44 -26.95
C ALA A 276 -0.93 -15.13 -26.73
N TRP A 277 -1.91 -15.13 -25.81
CA TRP A 277 -2.70 -13.95 -25.46
C TRP A 277 -1.83 -12.85 -24.84
N TYR A 278 -0.95 -13.25 -23.89
CA TYR A 278 -0.05 -12.35 -23.20
C TYR A 278 0.94 -11.68 -24.16
N SER A 279 1.54 -12.47 -25.04
CA SER A 279 2.45 -11.96 -26.08
C SER A 279 1.75 -11.04 -27.11
N LYS A 280 0.48 -11.29 -27.39
CA LYS A 280 -0.29 -10.47 -28.33
C LYS A 280 -0.72 -9.13 -27.75
N TYR A 281 -1.17 -9.08 -26.47
CA TYR A 281 -1.85 -7.92 -25.92
C TYR A 281 -1.08 -7.22 -24.78
N ILE A 282 -0.28 -7.93 -24.00
CA ILE A 282 0.40 -7.35 -22.84
C ILE A 282 1.83 -6.93 -23.17
N GLU A 283 2.63 -7.79 -23.80
CA GLU A 283 4.04 -7.45 -24.13
C GLU A 283 4.18 -6.19 -24.98
N PRO A 284 3.34 -5.93 -26.01
CA PRO A 284 3.39 -4.68 -26.76
C PRO A 284 2.85 -3.46 -26.00
N ASN A 285 2.02 -3.67 -24.98
CA ASN A 285 1.37 -2.61 -24.22
C ASN A 285 1.31 -2.95 -22.72
N PRO A 286 2.46 -3.02 -22.03
CA PRO A 286 2.52 -3.46 -20.63
C PRO A 286 1.83 -2.52 -19.64
N ARG A 287 1.58 -1.26 -20.06
CA ARG A 287 0.79 -0.28 -19.28
C ARG A 287 -0.70 -0.33 -19.61
N GLU A 288 -1.12 -1.20 -20.51
CA GLU A 288 -2.52 -1.40 -20.93
C GLU A 288 -3.22 -0.09 -21.36
N ILE A 289 -2.46 0.83 -21.97
CA ILE A 289 -2.97 2.15 -22.40
C ILE A 289 -4.05 1.95 -23.47
N GLY A 290 -5.22 2.57 -23.28
CA GLY A 290 -6.34 2.45 -24.19
C GLY A 290 -7.18 1.18 -24.03
N ASN A 291 -6.81 0.29 -23.08
CA ASN A 291 -7.52 -0.97 -22.83
C ASN A 291 -8.36 -0.90 -21.55
N GLY A 292 -9.27 0.06 -21.49
CA GLY A 292 -10.14 0.26 -20.33
C GLY A 292 -9.43 0.71 -19.05
N HIS A 293 -10.20 1.10 -18.07
CA HIS A 293 -9.71 1.45 -16.74
C HIS A 293 -10.81 1.22 -15.71
N TYR A 294 -10.44 0.95 -14.47
CA TYR A 294 -11.41 0.79 -13.40
C TYR A 294 -12.19 2.08 -13.15
N ALA A 295 -13.52 1.99 -13.14
CA ALA A 295 -14.40 3.16 -13.14
C ALA A 295 -14.46 3.89 -11.78
N PHE A 296 -14.13 3.24 -10.67
CA PHE A 296 -14.24 3.82 -9.35
C PHE A 296 -12.88 4.29 -8.82
N PRO A 297 -12.80 5.50 -8.23
CA PRO A 297 -11.55 5.99 -7.66
C PRO A 297 -11.18 5.22 -6.38
N GLU A 298 -9.91 4.93 -6.22
CA GLU A 298 -9.34 4.55 -4.93
C GLU A 298 -8.90 5.81 -4.17
N THR A 299 -9.46 6.02 -3.00
CA THR A 299 -9.16 7.20 -2.17
C THR A 299 -9.00 6.79 -0.72
N ILE A 300 -8.07 7.43 -0.04
CA ILE A 300 -7.97 7.38 1.41
C ILE A 300 -9.13 8.20 1.97
N GLY A 301 -10.04 7.54 2.69
CA GLY A 301 -11.29 8.17 3.12
C GLY A 301 -11.35 8.48 4.61
N LYS A 302 -10.66 7.68 5.43
CA LYS A 302 -10.80 7.74 6.88
C LYS A 302 -10.14 8.98 7.49
N GLU A 303 -8.97 9.36 7.02
CA GLU A 303 -8.27 10.56 7.50
C GLU A 303 -9.13 11.82 7.32
N LYS A 304 -9.70 12.02 6.11
CA LYS A 304 -10.59 13.16 5.83
C LYS A 304 -11.83 13.15 6.72
N ARG A 305 -12.37 11.96 7.02
CA ARG A 305 -13.53 11.82 7.89
C ARG A 305 -13.20 12.14 9.34
N VAL A 306 -12.05 11.71 9.83
CA VAL A 306 -11.58 12.03 11.18
C VAL A 306 -11.36 13.54 11.32
N ASP A 307 -10.67 14.16 10.36
CA ASP A 307 -10.48 15.62 10.36
C ASP A 307 -11.81 16.38 10.34
N SER A 308 -12.79 15.95 9.54
CA SER A 308 -14.11 16.59 9.49
C SER A 308 -14.93 16.38 10.77
N LEU A 309 -14.74 15.26 11.46
CA LEU A 309 -15.42 15.00 12.75
C LEU A 309 -14.86 15.86 13.88
N ILE A 310 -13.56 16.11 13.89
CA ILE A 310 -12.90 16.98 14.89
C ILE A 310 -13.31 18.45 14.69
N ILE A 311 -13.49 18.90 13.45
CA ILE A 311 -13.92 20.28 13.14
C ILE A 311 -15.37 20.53 13.54
N ASN A 312 -16.23 19.52 13.62
CA ASN A 312 -17.65 19.64 13.91
C ASN A 312 -18.04 19.34 15.38
N LEU A 313 -17.07 19.03 16.23
CA LEU A 313 -17.23 18.88 17.68
C LEU A 313 -16.87 20.18 18.40
#